data_e06b211dd79efd7ff1923243ba24e86f
#
_entry.id   e06b211dd79efd7ff1923243ba24e86f
#
_cell.length_a   1.000
_cell.length_b   1.000
_cell.length_c   1.000
_cell.angle_alpha   90.00
_cell.angle_beta   90.00
_cell.angle_gamma   90.00
#
_symmetry.space_group_name_H-M   'P 1'
#
loop_
_entity.id
_entity.type
_entity.pdbx_description
1 polymer ?
#
loop_
_entity_poly.entity_id
_entity_poly.type
_entity_poly.pdbx_seq_one_letter_code
_entity_poly.pdbx_strand_id
1 'polypeptide(L)'
;MCKQVRGEQDVCYIKETGKTCPTEILEAIASINAEGRPVWKPMHMQPIYRLNPFVVKDGNGRARSNAYIAGSVSDVGMDIFNRGLCLPSDNKMTVEQQERIIEVIRACFE
;
A
#
# COMPACT_ATOMS: atom_id res chain seq x y z
N MET A 1 14.81 -11.15 2.70
CA MET A 1 13.71 -11.28 1.70
C MET A 1 12.41 -10.94 2.39
N CYS A 2 11.71 -9.94 1.92
CA CYS A 2 10.41 -9.55 2.46
C CYS A 2 9.30 -10.15 1.59
N LYS A 3 8.33 -10.80 2.21
CA LYS A 3 7.19 -11.39 1.52
C LYS A 3 5.96 -10.52 1.78
N GLN A 4 5.44 -9.90 0.76
CA GLN A 4 4.19 -9.14 0.83
C GLN A 4 3.05 -9.97 0.28
N VAL A 5 2.05 -10.24 1.11
CA VAL A 5 0.82 -10.93 0.69
C VAL A 5 -0.28 -9.90 0.53
N ARG A 6 -0.71 -9.67 -0.70
CA ARG A 6 -1.89 -8.84 -1.00
C ARG A 6 -2.74 -9.53 -2.05
N GLY A 7 -3.89 -10.01 -1.63
CA GLY A 7 -4.79 -10.78 -2.50
C GLY A 7 -4.29 -12.20 -2.73
N GLU A 8 -4.52 -12.74 -3.92
CA GLU A 8 -4.19 -14.13 -4.27
C GLU A 8 -2.73 -14.33 -4.72
N GLN A 9 -1.93 -13.27 -4.79
CA GLN A 9 -0.53 -13.34 -5.24
C GLN A 9 0.42 -12.88 -4.15
N ASP A 10 1.33 -13.74 -3.80
CA ASP A 10 2.48 -13.41 -2.96
C ASP A 10 3.49 -12.61 -3.78
N VAL A 11 3.70 -11.35 -3.43
CA VAL A 11 4.79 -10.56 -3.99
C VAL A 11 6.01 -10.71 -3.09
N CYS A 12 7.05 -11.28 -3.63
CA CYS A 12 8.31 -11.49 -2.93
C CYS A 12 9.39 -10.62 -3.56
N TYR A 13 10.08 -9.83 -2.75
CA TYR A 13 11.19 -9.03 -3.23
C TYR A 13 12.36 -9.09 -2.23
N ILE A 14 13.55 -8.85 -2.75
CA ILE A 14 14.77 -8.80 -1.95
C ILE A 14 14.87 -7.41 -1.33
N LYS A 15 14.99 -7.35 -0.01
CA LYS A 15 15.26 -6.10 0.69
C LYS A 15 16.67 -5.63 0.32
N GLU A 16 16.74 -4.40 -0.20
CA GLU A 16 18.01 -3.69 -0.39
C GLU A 16 18.20 -2.70 0.77
N THR A 17 19.43 -2.32 1.03
CA THR A 17 19.74 -1.31 2.05
C THR A 17 18.97 -0.02 1.79
N GLY A 18 18.30 0.49 2.81
CA GLY A 18 17.45 1.68 2.72
C GLY A 18 16.08 1.47 2.08
N LYS A 19 15.71 0.21 1.78
CA LYS A 19 14.38 -0.14 1.27
C LYS A 19 13.63 -1.03 2.25
N THR A 20 12.35 -0.78 2.39
CA THR A 20 11.44 -1.56 3.21
C THR A 20 10.13 -1.80 2.46
N CYS A 21 9.20 -2.54 3.06
CA CYS A 21 7.88 -2.79 2.50
C CYS A 21 6.78 -2.50 3.52
N PRO A 22 5.53 -2.26 3.05
CA PRO A 22 4.42 -2.01 3.94
C PRO A 22 4.22 -3.08 5.01
N THR A 23 4.42 -4.36 4.68
CA THR A 23 4.27 -5.46 5.64
C THR A 23 5.31 -5.36 6.76
N GLU A 24 6.56 -5.10 6.43
CA GLU A 24 7.65 -4.97 7.39
C GLU A 24 7.41 -3.79 8.35
N ILE A 25 6.94 -2.66 7.82
CA ILE A 25 6.59 -1.49 8.63
C ILE A 25 5.40 -1.81 9.54
N LEU A 26 4.35 -2.49 9.04
CA LEU A 26 3.20 -2.87 9.84
C LEU A 26 3.57 -3.82 10.98
N GLU A 27 4.46 -4.78 10.74
CA GLU A 27 4.99 -5.67 11.77
C GLU A 27 5.81 -4.90 12.81
N ALA A 28 6.65 -3.97 12.37
CA ALA A 28 7.47 -3.15 13.26
C ALA A 28 6.61 -2.29 14.19
N ILE A 29 5.60 -1.58 13.68
CA ILE A 29 4.72 -0.77 14.54
C ILE A 29 3.81 -1.63 15.42
N ALA A 30 3.42 -2.82 14.98
CA ALA A 30 2.67 -3.76 15.81
C ALA A 30 3.48 -4.22 17.03
N SER A 31 4.80 -4.35 16.91
CA SER A 31 5.68 -4.71 18.04
C SER A 31 5.66 -3.71 19.19
N ILE A 32 5.30 -2.46 18.93
CA ILE A 32 5.13 -1.41 19.95
C ILE A 32 3.66 -1.17 20.30
N ASN A 33 2.78 -2.10 19.97
CA ASN A 33 1.34 -2.03 20.21
C ASN A 33 0.64 -0.85 19.50
N ALA A 34 1.14 -0.49 18.31
CA ALA A 34 0.48 0.47 17.42
C ALA A 34 -0.11 -0.26 16.20
N GLU A 35 -1.36 0.05 15.86
CA GLU A 35 -2.06 -0.60 14.76
C GLU A 35 -1.98 0.25 13.49
N GLY A 36 -1.31 -0.28 12.47
CA GLY A 36 -1.42 0.21 11.10
C GLY A 36 -2.23 -0.76 10.24
N ARG A 37 -2.68 -0.30 9.08
CA ARG A 37 -3.45 -1.13 8.14
C ARG A 37 -2.94 -0.98 6.71
N PRO A 38 -3.08 -2.02 5.87
CA PRO A 38 -2.89 -1.87 4.43
C PRO A 38 -3.87 -0.84 3.86
N VAL A 39 -3.47 -0.11 2.84
CA VAL A 39 -4.40 0.74 2.08
C VAL A 39 -5.47 -0.15 1.43
N TRP A 40 -6.71 0.34 1.37
CA TRP A 40 -7.82 -0.37 0.74
C TRP A 40 -7.56 -0.64 -0.74
N LYS A 41 -7.94 -1.83 -1.16
CA LYS A 41 -7.87 -2.21 -2.57
C LYS A 41 -8.81 -1.30 -3.39
N PRO A 42 -8.32 -0.60 -4.41
CA PRO A 42 -9.13 0.28 -5.24
C PRO A 42 -10.34 -0.45 -5.86
N MET A 43 -11.44 0.27 -6.04
CA MET A 43 -12.69 -0.31 -6.53
C MET A 43 -12.53 -0.97 -7.91
N HIS A 44 -11.78 -0.35 -8.82
CA HIS A 44 -11.53 -0.90 -10.16
C HIS A 44 -10.69 -2.19 -10.14
N MET A 45 -10.00 -2.47 -9.04
CA MET A 45 -9.27 -3.72 -8.83
C MET A 45 -10.12 -4.82 -8.17
N GLN A 46 -11.36 -4.53 -7.79
CA GLN A 46 -12.26 -5.52 -7.22
C GLN A 46 -12.79 -6.46 -8.30
N PRO A 47 -12.88 -7.78 -8.04
CA PRO A 47 -13.32 -8.75 -9.05
C PRO A 47 -14.69 -8.45 -9.66
N ILE A 48 -15.61 -7.89 -8.89
CA ILE A 48 -16.96 -7.53 -9.34
C ILE A 48 -16.96 -6.48 -10.47
N TYR A 49 -15.93 -5.61 -10.50
CA TYR A 49 -15.82 -4.54 -11.49
C TYR A 49 -14.87 -4.88 -12.64
N ARG A 50 -14.43 -6.14 -12.72
CA ARG A 50 -13.44 -6.60 -13.70
C ARG A 50 -13.81 -6.29 -15.15
N LEU A 51 -15.09 -6.31 -15.49
CA LEU A 51 -15.58 -6.06 -16.84
C LEU A 51 -16.05 -4.63 -17.06
N ASN A 52 -16.01 -3.79 -16.04
CA ASN A 52 -16.46 -2.41 -16.13
C ASN A 52 -15.36 -1.52 -16.73
N PRO A 53 -15.74 -0.52 -17.54
CA PRO A 53 -14.78 0.46 -18.04
C PRO A 53 -14.20 1.27 -16.88
N PHE A 54 -12.94 1.58 -16.99
CA PHE A 54 -12.20 2.36 -16.02
C PHE A 54 -11.90 3.75 -16.58
N VAL A 55 -12.27 4.81 -15.85
CA VAL A 55 -12.06 6.19 -16.28
C VAL A 55 -10.68 6.65 -15.84
N VAL A 56 -9.87 7.13 -16.76
CA VAL A 56 -8.53 7.70 -16.52
C VAL A 56 -8.45 9.13 -17.04
N LYS A 57 -7.48 9.87 -16.54
CA LYS A 57 -7.25 11.25 -16.99
C LYS A 57 -6.66 11.32 -18.39
N ASP A 58 -5.92 10.28 -18.80
CA ASP A 58 -5.22 10.25 -20.08
C ASP A 58 -6.14 9.77 -21.23
N GLY A 59 -5.95 10.33 -22.42
CA GLY A 59 -6.69 9.98 -23.62
C GLY A 59 -8.17 10.34 -23.55
N ASN A 60 -9.04 9.43 -23.98
CA ASN A 60 -10.49 9.62 -23.99
C ASN A 60 -11.14 9.47 -22.59
N GLY A 61 -10.38 9.46 -21.54
CA GLY A 61 -10.86 9.34 -20.17
C GLY A 61 -11.45 7.96 -19.82
N ARG A 62 -11.34 6.96 -20.70
CA ARG A 62 -11.81 5.59 -20.46
C ARG A 62 -10.80 4.56 -20.94
N ALA A 63 -10.28 3.75 -20.05
CA ALA A 63 -9.60 2.52 -20.40
C ALA A 63 -10.66 1.41 -20.64
N ARG A 64 -10.50 0.63 -21.71
CA ARG A 64 -11.40 -0.49 -22.02
C ARG A 64 -11.18 -1.70 -21.11
N SER A 65 -10.18 -1.64 -20.27
CA SER A 65 -9.78 -2.76 -19.43
C SER A 65 -9.53 -2.28 -18.01
N ASN A 66 -9.76 -3.19 -17.09
CA ASN A 66 -9.46 -2.96 -15.69
C ASN A 66 -7.93 -2.98 -15.44
N ALA A 67 -7.52 -2.66 -14.23
CA ALA A 67 -6.14 -2.59 -13.76
C ALA A 67 -5.35 -3.91 -13.89
N TYR A 68 -5.98 -5.01 -14.28
CA TYR A 68 -5.29 -6.27 -14.57
C TYR A 68 -4.65 -6.29 -15.97
N ILE A 69 -5.00 -5.34 -16.81
CA ILE A 69 -4.38 -5.23 -18.14
C ILE A 69 -3.24 -4.24 -18.03
N ALA A 70 -2.13 -4.81 -17.69
CA ALA A 70 -0.87 -4.11 -17.50
C ALA A 70 -0.45 -3.29 -18.70
N GLY A 71 0.06 -2.10 -18.48
CA GLY A 71 1.14 -1.55 -19.24
C GLY A 71 0.86 -0.27 -20.01
N SER A 72 -0.35 0.25 -20.11
CA SER A 72 -0.59 1.48 -20.88
C SER A 72 -1.16 2.66 -20.09
N VAL A 73 -1.50 2.46 -18.83
CA VAL A 73 -2.09 3.51 -17.99
C VAL A 73 -1.39 3.59 -16.65
N SER A 74 -0.94 4.77 -16.28
CA SER A 74 -0.47 5.05 -14.93
C SER A 74 -1.63 4.93 -13.95
N ASP A 75 -1.66 3.85 -13.19
CA ASP A 75 -2.67 3.60 -12.15
C ASP A 75 -2.11 3.97 -10.77
N VAL A 76 -2.34 5.22 -10.39
CA VAL A 76 -1.92 5.76 -9.08
C VAL A 76 -2.59 5.00 -7.94
N GLY A 77 -3.85 4.60 -8.09
CA GLY A 77 -4.57 3.84 -7.07
C GLY A 77 -3.92 2.48 -6.80
N MET A 78 -3.55 1.76 -7.86
CA MET A 78 -2.84 0.49 -7.75
C MET A 78 -1.45 0.67 -7.13
N ASP A 79 -0.73 1.72 -7.52
CA ASP A 79 0.59 2.02 -6.98
C ASP A 79 0.53 2.30 -5.47
N ILE A 80 -0.41 3.14 -5.04
CA ILE A 80 -0.64 3.43 -3.61
C ILE A 80 -1.04 2.15 -2.87
N PHE A 81 -1.92 1.33 -3.44
CA PHE A 81 -2.31 0.06 -2.83
C PHE A 81 -1.12 -0.88 -2.63
N ASN A 82 -0.22 -0.95 -3.59
CA ASN A 82 0.94 -1.85 -3.54
C ASN A 82 2.03 -1.38 -2.58
N ARG A 83 2.23 -0.07 -2.43
CA ARG A 83 3.33 0.52 -1.67
C ARG A 83 2.89 1.30 -0.43
N GLY A 84 1.60 1.62 -0.33
CA GLY A 84 1.08 2.43 0.75
C GLY A 84 0.64 1.63 1.96
N LEU A 85 0.55 2.31 3.08
CA LEU A 85 -0.06 1.82 4.31
C LEU A 85 -0.77 2.98 5.03
N CYS A 86 -1.72 2.63 5.91
CA CYS A 86 -2.40 3.58 6.77
C CYS A 86 -1.77 3.52 8.17
N LEU A 87 -1.35 4.67 8.66
CA LEU A 87 -0.81 4.83 10.01
C LEU A 87 -1.92 5.16 11.01
N PRO A 88 -1.68 4.93 12.31
CA PRO A 88 -2.58 5.39 13.35
C PRO A 88 -2.82 6.90 13.24
N SER A 89 -4.08 7.32 13.36
CA SER A 89 -4.48 8.74 13.22
C SER A 89 -5.52 9.15 14.26
N ASP A 90 -5.45 8.58 15.46
CA ASP A 90 -6.34 8.95 16.57
C ASP A 90 -6.05 10.39 17.02
N ASN A 91 -7.10 11.21 17.16
CA ASN A 91 -7.01 12.59 17.63
C ASN A 91 -6.60 12.70 19.13
N LYS A 92 -6.61 11.57 19.85
CA LYS A 92 -6.16 11.48 21.24
C LYS A 92 -4.71 11.00 21.37
N MET A 93 -4.05 10.71 20.25
CA MET A 93 -2.65 10.30 20.25
C MET A 93 -1.76 11.42 20.79
N THR A 94 -0.91 11.09 21.75
CA THR A 94 0.06 12.06 22.30
C THR A 94 1.25 12.25 21.34
N VAL A 95 1.97 13.35 21.52
CA VAL A 95 3.19 13.62 20.74
C VAL A 95 4.22 12.50 20.93
N GLU A 96 4.40 12.03 22.16
CA GLU A 96 5.34 10.94 22.48
C GLU A 96 4.97 9.64 21.77
N GLN A 97 3.69 9.32 21.70
CA GLN A 97 3.19 8.15 20.96
C GLN A 97 3.46 8.28 19.48
N GLN A 98 3.22 9.47 18.91
CA GLN A 98 3.49 9.75 17.50
C GLN A 98 4.99 9.65 17.18
N GLU A 99 5.84 10.26 17.99
CA GLU A 99 7.29 10.22 17.79
C GLU A 99 7.83 8.79 17.88
N ARG A 100 7.35 7.99 18.82
CA ARG A 100 7.73 6.58 18.93
C ARG A 100 7.38 5.78 17.66
N ILE A 101 6.22 6.02 17.06
CA ILE A 101 5.83 5.38 15.80
C ILE A 101 6.76 5.83 14.67
N ILE A 102 7.06 7.13 14.58
CA ILE A 102 7.96 7.68 13.57
C ILE A 102 9.37 7.08 13.67
N GLU A 103 9.91 6.93 14.87
CA GLU A 103 11.24 6.33 15.10
C GLU A 103 11.29 4.88 14.61
N VAL A 104 10.26 4.08 14.96
CA VAL A 104 10.16 2.68 14.53
C VAL A 104 10.08 2.58 13.01
N ILE A 105 9.29 3.47 12.36
CA ILE A 105 9.20 3.48 10.90
C ILE A 105 10.54 3.86 10.27
N ARG A 106 11.23 4.87 10.79
CA ARG A 106 12.55 5.28 10.28
C ARG A 106 13.57 4.14 10.35
N ALA A 107 13.57 3.39 11.45
CA ALA A 107 14.46 2.24 11.61
C ALA A 107 14.24 1.13 10.57
N CYS A 108 13.05 1.06 9.95
CA CYS A 108 12.81 0.12 8.85
C CYS A 108 13.54 0.49 7.54
N PHE A 109 14.04 1.71 7.43
CA PHE A 109 14.75 2.20 6.23
C PHE A 109 16.28 2.16 6.40
N GLU A 110 16.77 1.90 7.59
CA GLU A 110 18.19 1.72 7.91
C GLU A 110 18.61 0.24 7.75
#